data_f7e1fe1e280132f9bcd9b85a08b36ec9
#
_entry.id   f7e1fe1e280132f9bcd9b85a08b36ec9
#
_cell.length_a   1.000
_cell.length_b   1.000
_cell.length_c   1.000
_cell.angle_alpha   90.00
_cell.angle_beta   90.00
_cell.angle_gamma   90.00
#
_symmetry.space_group_name_H-M   'P 1'
#
loop_
_entity.id
_entity.type
_entity.pdbx_description
1 polymer ?
#
loop_
_entity_poly.entity_id
_entity_poly.type
_entity_poly.pdbx_seq_one_letter_code
_entity_poly.pdbx_strand_id
1 'polypeptide(L)'
;MRKLGAVLLVLLAVTMLAPAAFAQQTAEARPTNWVALAGALGMALAAAGCGYAQSRVAGAACEGMARNPGASDSIRAAMFLGLVFIETLALFTLVIVLVQYFVAGV
;
A
#
# COMPACT_ATOMS: atom_id res chain seq x y z
N MET A 1 -3.87 4.69 27.77
CA MET A 1 -4.06 3.54 26.87
C MET A 1 -5.54 3.31 26.47
N ARG A 2 -6.52 3.32 27.39
CA ARG A 2 -7.96 3.14 27.07
C ARG A 2 -8.51 4.20 26.10
N LYS A 3 -8.09 5.47 26.23
CA LYS A 3 -8.55 6.58 25.34
C LYS A 3 -7.99 6.44 23.91
N LEU A 4 -6.76 5.99 23.78
CA LEU A 4 -6.14 5.76 22.46
C LEU A 4 -6.83 4.61 21.71
N GLY A 5 -7.14 3.52 22.42
CA GLY A 5 -7.90 2.40 21.84
C GLY A 5 -9.31 2.80 21.39
N ALA A 6 -10.00 3.64 22.17
CA ALA A 6 -11.31 4.16 21.77
C ALA A 6 -11.24 5.05 20.53
N VAL A 7 -10.23 5.91 20.42
CA VAL A 7 -10.02 6.77 19.24
C VAL A 7 -9.72 5.93 17.99
N LEU A 8 -8.87 4.89 18.12
CA LEU A 8 -8.57 3.97 17.02
C LEU A 8 -9.80 3.20 16.54
N LEU A 9 -10.65 2.73 17.48
CA LEU A 9 -11.90 2.05 17.15
C LEU A 9 -12.89 2.98 16.44
N VAL A 10 -13.00 4.23 16.87
CA VAL A 10 -13.87 5.22 16.23
C VAL A 10 -13.36 5.54 14.82
N LEU A 11 -12.06 5.75 14.64
CA LEU A 11 -11.45 5.97 13.31
C LEU A 11 -11.69 4.77 12.39
N LEU A 12 -11.51 3.54 12.88
CA LEU A 12 -11.76 2.32 12.10
C LEU A 12 -13.24 2.22 11.72
N ALA A 13 -14.15 2.50 12.63
CA ALA A 13 -15.59 2.48 12.36
C ALA A 13 -15.98 3.54 11.32
N VAL A 14 -15.44 4.76 11.40
CA VAL A 14 -15.68 5.82 10.42
C VAL A 14 -15.16 5.44 9.03
N THR A 15 -13.96 4.84 8.94
CA THR A 15 -13.40 4.40 7.66
C THR A 15 -14.17 3.22 7.05
N MET A 16 -14.80 2.36 7.87
CA MET A 16 -15.64 1.26 7.38
C MET A 16 -17.04 1.72 6.93
N LEU A 17 -17.58 2.79 7.55
CA LEU A 17 -18.91 3.32 7.22
C LEU A 17 -18.88 4.30 6.02
N ALA A 18 -17.78 5.01 5.81
CA ALA A 18 -17.65 5.98 4.72
C ALA A 18 -17.93 5.37 3.33
N PRO A 19 -17.38 4.19 2.96
CA PRO A 19 -17.69 3.58 1.65
C PRO A 19 -19.17 3.25 1.46
N ALA A 20 -19.85 2.80 2.52
CA ALA A 20 -21.28 2.47 2.47
C ALA A 20 -22.16 3.71 2.26
N ALA A 21 -21.81 4.84 2.86
CA ALA A 21 -22.53 6.10 2.69
C ALA A 21 -22.41 6.65 1.26
N PHE A 22 -21.25 6.49 0.61
CA PHE A 22 -21.06 6.89 -0.78
C PHE A 22 -21.67 5.89 -1.78
N ALA A 23 -21.76 4.62 -1.45
CA ALA A 23 -22.36 3.58 -2.30
C ALA A 23 -23.88 3.77 -2.49
N GLN A 24 -24.57 4.39 -1.53
CA GLN A 24 -26.02 4.61 -1.62
C GLN A 24 -26.41 5.76 -2.56
N GLN A 25 -25.49 6.64 -2.96
CA GLN A 25 -25.80 7.76 -3.86
C GLN A 25 -25.90 7.37 -5.34
N THR A 26 -25.61 6.13 -5.70
CA THR A 26 -25.63 5.67 -7.10
C THR A 26 -26.42 4.38 -7.26
N ALA A 27 -27.68 4.39 -6.83
CA ALA A 27 -28.60 3.25 -6.99
C ALA A 27 -29.10 3.02 -8.44
N GLU A 28 -28.56 3.74 -9.43
CA GLU A 28 -28.67 3.31 -10.82
C GLU A 28 -27.62 2.21 -11.06
N ALA A 29 -28.08 1.04 -11.51
CA ALA A 29 -27.22 -0.09 -11.83
C ALA A 29 -26.26 0.28 -12.97
N ARG A 30 -25.16 0.94 -12.62
CA ARG A 30 -24.07 1.18 -13.57
C ARG A 30 -23.41 -0.16 -13.87
N PRO A 31 -23.12 -0.45 -15.14
CA PRO A 31 -22.39 -1.67 -15.48
C PRO A 31 -21.09 -1.71 -14.70
N THR A 32 -20.76 -2.87 -14.16
CA THR A 32 -19.52 -3.07 -13.38
C THR A 32 -18.33 -2.69 -14.22
N ASN A 33 -17.55 -1.71 -13.76
CA ASN A 33 -16.32 -1.32 -14.42
C ASN A 33 -15.22 -2.33 -14.08
N TRP A 34 -15.07 -3.34 -14.94
CA TRP A 34 -14.08 -4.39 -14.76
C TRP A 34 -12.64 -3.88 -14.78
N VAL A 35 -12.37 -2.79 -15.52
CA VAL A 35 -11.05 -2.18 -15.58
C VAL A 35 -10.70 -1.54 -14.24
N ALA A 36 -11.63 -0.79 -13.65
CA ALA A 36 -11.43 -0.18 -12.33
C ALA A 36 -11.27 -1.25 -11.23
N LEU A 37 -12.07 -2.32 -11.28
CA LEU A 37 -11.97 -3.42 -10.32
C LEU A 37 -10.63 -4.15 -10.46
N ALA A 38 -10.22 -4.49 -11.68
CA ALA A 38 -8.93 -5.15 -11.94
C ALA A 38 -7.75 -4.26 -11.52
N GLY A 39 -7.82 -2.95 -11.79
CA GLY A 39 -6.80 -1.98 -11.36
C GLY A 39 -6.70 -1.88 -9.85
N ALA A 40 -7.83 -1.82 -9.15
CA ALA A 40 -7.86 -1.78 -7.68
C ALA A 40 -7.26 -3.04 -7.04
N LEU A 41 -7.63 -4.23 -7.57
CA LEU A 41 -7.09 -5.50 -7.09
C LEU A 41 -5.59 -5.63 -7.42
N GLY A 42 -5.18 -5.24 -8.63
CA GLY A 42 -3.77 -5.25 -9.03
C GLY A 42 -2.92 -4.34 -8.13
N MET A 43 -3.41 -3.14 -7.83
CA MET A 43 -2.73 -2.21 -6.93
C MET A 43 -2.66 -2.74 -5.49
N ALA A 44 -3.75 -3.35 -5.00
CA ALA A 44 -3.77 -3.94 -3.66
C ALA A 44 -2.75 -5.09 -3.53
N LEU A 45 -2.64 -5.96 -4.54
CA LEU A 45 -1.66 -7.05 -4.56
C LEU A 45 -0.22 -6.51 -4.65
N ALA A 46 0.02 -5.51 -5.50
CA ALA A 46 1.34 -4.87 -5.60
C ALA A 46 1.74 -4.23 -4.29
N ALA A 47 0.86 -3.47 -3.65
CA ALA A 47 1.11 -2.83 -2.36
C ALA A 47 1.38 -3.86 -1.25
N ALA A 48 0.61 -4.94 -1.19
CA ALA A 48 0.81 -6.02 -0.22
C ALA A 48 2.16 -6.72 -0.42
N GLY A 49 2.52 -7.04 -1.68
CA GLY A 49 3.80 -7.67 -2.03
C GLY A 49 5.00 -6.78 -1.71
N CYS A 50 4.93 -5.51 -2.09
CA CYS A 50 5.97 -4.52 -1.80
C CYS A 50 6.12 -4.29 -0.29
N GLY A 51 5.01 -4.12 0.44
CA GLY A 51 5.03 -3.95 1.90
C GLY A 51 5.65 -5.15 2.62
N TYR A 52 5.33 -6.36 2.18
CA TYR A 52 5.97 -7.56 2.72
C TYR A 52 7.48 -7.58 2.44
N ALA A 53 7.90 -7.30 1.20
CA ALA A 53 9.31 -7.25 0.83
C ALA A 53 10.07 -6.16 1.62
N GLN A 54 9.48 -4.97 1.78
CA GLN A 54 10.06 -3.87 2.58
C GLN A 54 10.25 -4.28 4.05
N SER A 55 9.28 -4.96 4.64
CA SER A 55 9.39 -5.44 6.02
C SER A 55 10.54 -6.43 6.20
N ARG A 56 10.79 -7.29 5.22
CA ARG A 56 11.91 -8.24 5.23
C ARG A 56 13.26 -7.54 5.11
N VAL A 57 13.37 -6.56 4.22
CA VAL A 57 14.59 -5.75 4.06
C VAL A 57 14.90 -4.98 5.33
N ALA A 58 13.91 -4.30 5.91
CA ALA A 58 14.07 -3.52 7.13
C ALA A 58 14.46 -4.42 8.32
N GLY A 59 13.79 -5.56 8.50
CA GLY A 59 14.10 -6.52 9.55
C GLY A 59 15.52 -7.04 9.46
N ALA A 60 15.95 -7.49 8.27
CA ALA A 60 17.30 -7.98 8.04
C ALA A 60 18.38 -6.90 8.28
N ALA A 61 18.09 -5.65 7.89
CA ALA A 61 19.00 -4.52 8.14
C ALA A 61 19.14 -4.23 9.64
N CYS A 62 18.02 -4.22 10.39
CA CYS A 62 18.06 -4.03 11.84
C CYS A 62 18.89 -5.13 12.54
N GLU A 63 18.68 -6.38 12.16
CA GLU A 63 19.47 -7.50 12.70
C GLU A 63 20.95 -7.38 12.33
N GLY A 64 21.26 -7.00 11.09
CA GLY A 64 22.64 -6.79 10.63
C GLY A 64 23.35 -5.69 11.42
N MET A 65 22.68 -4.55 11.65
CA MET A 65 23.22 -3.45 12.44
C MET A 65 23.42 -3.82 13.91
N ALA A 66 22.50 -4.62 14.48
CA ALA A 66 22.63 -5.10 15.85
C ALA A 66 23.83 -6.05 16.04
N ARG A 67 24.12 -6.88 15.03
CA ARG A 67 25.26 -7.81 15.06
C ARG A 67 26.60 -7.14 14.75
N ASN A 68 26.61 -6.13 13.92
CA ASN A 68 27.81 -5.41 13.52
C ASN A 68 27.57 -3.89 13.50
N PRO A 69 27.64 -3.21 14.64
CA PRO A 69 27.44 -1.78 14.74
C PRO A 69 28.41 -0.95 13.87
N GLY A 70 29.64 -1.46 13.65
CA GLY A 70 30.63 -0.79 12.81
C GLY A 70 30.28 -0.75 11.31
N ALA A 71 29.37 -1.63 10.85
CA ALA A 71 28.90 -1.65 9.47
C ALA A 71 27.53 -0.95 9.29
N SER A 72 27.01 -0.27 10.31
CA SER A 72 25.66 0.30 10.31
C SER A 72 25.38 1.22 9.14
N ASP A 73 26.35 2.04 8.75
CA ASP A 73 26.15 3.02 7.65
C ASP A 73 26.04 2.32 6.28
N SER A 74 26.88 1.32 6.03
CA SER A 74 26.81 0.54 4.79
C SER A 74 25.53 -0.31 4.71
N ILE A 75 25.10 -0.90 5.82
CA ILE A 75 23.85 -1.67 5.91
C ILE A 75 22.64 -0.74 5.67
N ARG A 76 22.66 0.45 6.27
CA ARG A 76 21.60 1.45 6.07
C ARG A 76 21.52 1.92 4.62
N ALA A 77 22.65 2.19 3.98
CA ALA A 77 22.69 2.57 2.57
C ALA A 77 22.12 1.47 1.66
N ALA A 78 22.52 0.21 1.89
CA ALA A 78 22.00 -0.93 1.14
C ALA A 78 20.49 -1.16 1.40
N MET A 79 20.03 -0.98 2.64
CA MET A 79 18.62 -1.03 3.00
C MET A 79 17.81 0.01 2.23
N PHE A 80 18.23 1.28 2.24
CA PHE A 80 17.51 2.34 1.52
C PHE A 80 17.46 2.06 0.02
N LEU A 81 18.54 1.60 -0.57
CA LEU A 81 18.57 1.24 -1.99
C LEU A 81 17.56 0.12 -2.28
N GLY A 82 17.52 -0.93 -1.46
CA GLY A 82 16.57 -2.01 -1.59
C GLY A 82 15.11 -1.54 -1.45
N LEU A 83 14.82 -0.68 -0.47
CA LEU A 83 13.49 -0.12 -0.27
C LEU A 83 13.03 0.71 -1.48
N VAL A 84 13.91 1.54 -2.06
CA VAL A 84 13.61 2.36 -3.24
C VAL A 84 13.29 1.49 -4.46
N PHE A 85 14.05 0.41 -4.70
CA PHE A 85 13.75 -0.50 -5.81
C PHE A 85 12.42 -1.25 -5.62
N ILE A 86 12.10 -1.65 -4.40
CA ILE A 86 10.80 -2.29 -4.12
C ILE A 86 9.66 -1.29 -4.36
N GLU A 87 9.81 -0.04 -3.91
CA GLU A 87 8.80 1.01 -4.08
C GLU A 87 8.57 1.34 -5.56
N THR A 88 9.62 1.34 -6.38
CA THR A 88 9.47 1.58 -7.83
C THR A 88 8.59 0.54 -8.52
N LEU A 89 8.54 -0.70 -8.05
CA LEU A 89 7.63 -1.72 -8.59
C LEU A 89 6.16 -1.35 -8.32
N ALA A 90 5.85 -0.85 -7.11
CA ALA A 90 4.49 -0.37 -6.79
C ALA A 90 4.14 0.86 -7.64
N LEU A 91 5.07 1.78 -7.84
CA LEU A 91 4.88 2.96 -8.70
C LEU A 91 4.64 2.57 -10.17
N PHE A 92 5.35 1.59 -10.70
CA PHE A 92 5.09 1.09 -12.05
C PHE A 92 3.69 0.50 -12.18
N THR A 93 3.25 -0.27 -11.18
CA THR A 93 1.87 -0.79 -11.15
C THR A 93 0.86 0.36 -11.12
N LEU A 94 1.11 1.39 -10.30
CA LEU A 94 0.25 2.58 -10.24
C LEU A 94 0.17 3.27 -11.60
N VAL A 95 1.29 3.47 -12.29
CA VAL A 95 1.32 4.08 -13.63
C VAL A 95 0.50 3.26 -14.63
N ILE A 96 0.66 1.93 -14.61
CA ILE A 96 -0.11 1.04 -15.49
C ILE A 96 -1.61 1.18 -15.22
N VAL A 97 -2.03 1.17 -13.94
CA VAL A 97 -3.42 1.35 -13.55
C VAL A 97 -3.97 2.70 -14.00
N LEU A 98 -3.19 3.78 -13.83
CA LEU A 98 -3.60 5.11 -14.31
C LEU A 98 -3.74 5.17 -15.83
N VAL A 99 -2.77 4.61 -16.57
CA VAL A 99 -2.84 4.56 -18.03
C VAL A 99 -4.08 3.78 -18.48
N GLN A 100 -4.35 2.62 -17.89
CA GLN A 100 -5.55 1.84 -18.18
C GLN A 100 -6.83 2.62 -17.93
N TYR A 101 -6.88 3.39 -16.83
CA TYR A 101 -8.02 4.21 -16.47
C TYR A 101 -8.27 5.32 -17.52
N PHE A 102 -7.22 6.02 -17.94
CA PHE A 102 -7.31 7.06 -18.96
C PHE A 102 -7.64 6.50 -20.36
N VAL A 103 -7.08 5.35 -20.74
CA VAL A 103 -7.32 4.72 -22.04
C VAL A 103 -8.73 4.12 -22.13
N ALA A 104 -9.22 3.55 -21.02
CA ALA A 104 -10.57 2.99 -20.98
C ALA A 104 -11.67 4.07 -20.91
N GLY A 105 -11.32 5.33 -20.69
CA GLY A 105 -12.28 6.44 -20.62
C GLY A 105 -13.24 6.35 -19.43
N VAL A 106 -12.79 5.78 -18.32
CA VAL A 106 -13.59 5.50 -17.11
C VAL A 106 -13.21 6.43 -15.97
#